data_ef60446e5f10e46831bd9f3e9ba3eb1f
#
_entry.id   ef60446e5f10e46831bd9f3e9ba3eb1f
#
_cell.length_a   1.000
_cell.length_b   1.000
_cell.length_c   1.000
_cell.angle_alpha   90.00
_cell.angle_beta   90.00
_cell.angle_gamma   90.00
#
_symmetry.space_group_name_H-M   'P 1'
#
loop_
_entity.id
_entity.type
_entity.pdbx_description
1 polymer ?
#
loop_
_entity_poly.entity_id
_entity_poly.type
_entity_poly.pdbx_seq_one_letter_code
_entity_poly.pdbx_strand_id
1 'polypeptide(L)'
;MRLNKKTIMLFSSLSLFIFTACEDSKDDEAAAKTIEVPATFSFQSRFDDQSSVSYSGQVVRNLLINDLKTQMGTDAGSKNPATLLSMMANDDANRAILSASGKSTVQTKYHDISTSHLNDRLDAVSDIIIPGYDTDAKTLVVGMLNEAAATGKTRASGIRLDQMVQKTLWGAISYWQATTKYMGKLPNEDNTVAVAGKNYTKMEHYWDESFGYFGAALDYNTGYTDATRKSGPNVDSNSDGKIDFKKEFNVGWAVTAAKRDLCSACGDYDYTKTIFDAYLKG
;
A
#
# COMPACT_ATOMS: atom_id res chain seq x y z
N MET A 1 58.45 -35.31 -24.78
CA MET A 1 58.74 -36.74 -24.55
C MET A 1 57.49 -37.56 -24.69
N ARG A 2 57.35 -38.25 -25.81
CA ARG A 2 56.65 -39.48 -26.19
C ARG A 2 55.34 -39.82 -25.45
N LEU A 3 54.26 -39.76 -26.22
CA LEU A 3 53.39 -40.80 -26.75
C LEU A 3 53.26 -42.12 -25.94
N ASN A 4 52.03 -42.55 -25.67
CA ASN A 4 51.58 -43.85 -26.18
C ASN A 4 50.03 -43.95 -26.24
N LYS A 5 49.57 -44.27 -27.44
CA LYS A 5 48.23 -44.75 -27.78
C LYS A 5 48.07 -46.19 -27.30
N LYS A 6 46.90 -46.58 -26.80
CA LYS A 6 46.38 -47.93 -26.98
C LYS A 6 44.87 -47.92 -27.20
N THR A 7 44.54 -48.30 -28.38
CA THR A 7 43.28 -48.80 -28.95
C THR A 7 42.95 -50.17 -28.37
N ILE A 8 41.71 -50.45 -28.03
CA ILE A 8 41.07 -51.79 -28.04
C ILE A 8 39.56 -51.58 -27.99
N MET A 9 38.92 -51.83 -29.07
CA MET A 9 38.09 -52.94 -29.53
C MET A 9 36.65 -52.97 -29.00
N LEU A 10 35.78 -52.87 -29.96
CA LEU A 10 34.36 -53.15 -30.13
C LEU A 10 33.92 -54.47 -29.46
N PHE A 11 32.80 -54.43 -28.73
CA PHE A 11 31.90 -55.58 -28.66
C PHE A 11 30.45 -55.07 -28.84
N SER A 12 29.91 -55.47 -29.99
CA SER A 12 28.49 -55.34 -30.36
C SER A 12 27.72 -56.42 -29.62
N SER A 13 26.76 -56.07 -28.82
CA SER A 13 25.70 -56.98 -28.41
C SER A 13 24.35 -56.29 -28.71
N LEU A 14 23.73 -56.77 -29.76
CA LEU A 14 22.37 -56.42 -30.20
C LEU A 14 21.37 -57.03 -29.23
N SER A 15 20.84 -56.25 -28.33
CA SER A 15 19.70 -56.64 -27.49
C SER A 15 18.43 -56.03 -28.09
N LEU A 16 17.63 -56.91 -28.68
CA LEU A 16 16.31 -56.62 -29.20
C LEU A 16 15.35 -56.36 -28.03
N PHE A 17 15.08 -55.11 -27.71
CA PHE A 17 13.99 -54.77 -26.80
C PHE A 17 12.70 -54.57 -27.60
N ILE A 18 11.77 -55.48 -27.33
CA ILE A 18 10.37 -55.38 -27.77
C ILE A 18 9.77 -54.23 -27.00
N PHE A 19 9.50 -53.09 -27.68
CA PHE A 19 8.67 -52.03 -27.15
C PHE A 19 7.22 -52.49 -27.24
N THR A 20 6.64 -52.85 -26.11
CA THR A 20 5.21 -52.84 -25.95
C THR A 20 4.78 -51.36 -25.94
N ALA A 21 3.99 -50.98 -26.94
CA ALA A 21 3.33 -49.69 -26.98
C ALA A 21 2.44 -49.55 -25.72
N CYS A 22 2.86 -48.71 -24.79
CA CYS A 22 1.91 -48.11 -23.87
C CYS A 22 1.11 -47.08 -24.68
N GLU A 23 -0.19 -47.23 -24.69
CA GLU A 23 -1.12 -46.22 -25.17
C GLU A 23 -0.84 -44.92 -24.44
N ASP A 24 -0.59 -43.86 -25.21
CA ASP A 24 -0.55 -42.49 -24.73
C ASP A 24 -1.92 -42.20 -24.08
N SER A 25 -1.95 -42.24 -22.76
CA SER A 25 -2.96 -41.48 -22.05
C SER A 25 -2.68 -40.02 -22.44
N LYS A 26 -3.57 -39.43 -23.22
CA LYS A 26 -3.66 -37.97 -23.40
C LYS A 26 -3.86 -37.41 -22.00
N ASP A 27 -2.78 -37.03 -21.36
CA ASP A 27 -2.84 -36.07 -20.29
C ASP A 27 -3.45 -34.80 -20.91
N ASP A 28 -4.73 -34.59 -20.62
CA ASP A 28 -5.36 -33.29 -20.81
C ASP A 28 -4.55 -32.30 -19.94
N GLU A 29 -3.50 -31.73 -20.52
CA GLU A 29 -2.91 -30.50 -20.00
C GLU A 29 -4.06 -29.49 -19.96
N ALA A 30 -4.70 -29.38 -18.80
CA ALA A 30 -5.69 -28.35 -18.56
C ALA A 30 -4.96 -27.03 -18.86
N ALA A 31 -5.30 -26.44 -20.00
CA ALA A 31 -4.71 -25.17 -20.42
C ALA A 31 -4.79 -24.21 -19.23
N ALA A 32 -3.60 -23.78 -18.77
CA ALA A 32 -3.51 -22.90 -17.61
C ALA A 32 -4.46 -21.74 -17.87
N LYS A 33 -5.52 -21.64 -17.06
CA LYS A 33 -6.54 -20.62 -17.21
C LYS A 33 -5.86 -19.28 -17.11
N THR A 34 -5.79 -18.56 -18.22
CA THR A 34 -5.20 -17.21 -18.26
C THR A 34 -6.03 -16.34 -17.31
N ILE A 35 -5.43 -15.89 -16.22
CA ILE A 35 -6.09 -14.98 -15.28
C ILE A 35 -6.18 -13.64 -16.00
N GLU A 36 -7.40 -13.20 -16.27
CA GLU A 36 -7.66 -11.89 -16.83
C GLU A 36 -7.44 -10.85 -15.72
N VAL A 37 -6.45 -9.97 -15.90
CA VAL A 37 -6.11 -8.93 -14.92
C VAL A 37 -7.06 -7.77 -15.12
N PRO A 38 -7.84 -7.36 -14.09
CA PRO A 38 -8.77 -6.24 -14.23
C PRO A 38 -8.03 -4.92 -14.44
N ALA A 39 -8.72 -3.93 -15.02
CA ALA A 39 -8.16 -2.59 -15.22
C ALA A 39 -8.13 -1.73 -13.95
N THR A 40 -8.96 -2.08 -12.95
CA THR A 40 -9.14 -1.34 -11.70
C THR A 40 -9.06 -2.28 -10.51
N PHE A 41 -8.67 -1.77 -9.34
CA PHE A 41 -8.70 -2.53 -8.09
C PHE A 41 -10.14 -2.65 -7.57
N SER A 42 -10.93 -3.45 -8.30
CA SER A 42 -12.36 -3.65 -8.03
C SER A 42 -12.69 -5.12 -8.28
N PHE A 43 -13.06 -5.83 -7.21
CA PHE A 43 -13.30 -7.27 -7.24
C PHE A 43 -14.68 -7.58 -6.68
N GLN A 44 -15.39 -8.52 -7.32
CA GLN A 44 -16.62 -9.08 -6.80
C GLN A 44 -16.29 -10.22 -5.84
N SER A 45 -17.08 -10.32 -4.80
CA SER A 45 -17.04 -11.43 -3.87
C SER A 45 -17.42 -12.74 -4.59
N ARG A 46 -16.71 -13.81 -4.28
CA ARG A 46 -17.08 -15.16 -4.71
C ARG A 46 -18.26 -15.76 -3.90
N PHE A 47 -18.68 -15.08 -2.83
CA PHE A 47 -19.72 -15.54 -1.91
C PHE A 47 -21.07 -14.87 -2.17
N ASP A 48 -21.06 -13.70 -2.79
CA ASP A 48 -22.22 -12.91 -3.20
C ASP A 48 -21.83 -11.99 -4.37
N ASP A 49 -22.77 -11.19 -4.86
CA ASP A 49 -22.50 -10.28 -5.99
C ASP A 49 -22.01 -8.89 -5.55
N GLN A 50 -21.61 -8.73 -4.28
CA GLN A 50 -21.13 -7.46 -3.75
C GLN A 50 -19.61 -7.34 -3.93
N SER A 51 -19.06 -6.12 -3.75
CA SER A 51 -17.63 -5.92 -3.75
C SER A 51 -16.98 -6.63 -2.57
N SER A 52 -15.91 -7.41 -2.80
CA SER A 52 -15.08 -7.98 -1.73
C SER A 52 -14.08 -6.98 -1.16
N VAL A 53 -13.84 -5.86 -1.82
CA VAL A 53 -12.79 -4.88 -1.47
C VAL A 53 -13.14 -4.10 -0.20
N SER A 54 -12.25 -4.10 0.79
CA SER A 54 -12.48 -3.46 2.09
C SER A 54 -11.20 -2.92 2.74
N TYR A 55 -10.94 -1.60 2.63
CA TYR A 55 -9.76 -0.94 3.23
C TYR A 55 -10.00 0.51 3.69
N SER A 56 -11.21 0.87 4.07
CA SER A 56 -11.54 2.26 4.48
C SER A 56 -10.71 2.75 5.68
N GLY A 57 -10.30 1.85 6.58
CA GLY A 57 -9.40 2.17 7.68
C GLY A 57 -8.02 2.66 7.24
N GLN A 58 -7.48 2.12 6.15
CA GLN A 58 -6.21 2.52 5.56
C GLN A 58 -6.32 3.86 4.87
N VAL A 59 -7.44 4.11 4.18
CA VAL A 59 -7.73 5.40 3.57
C VAL A 59 -7.70 6.52 4.61
N VAL A 60 -8.44 6.36 5.72
CA VAL A 60 -8.49 7.40 6.75
C VAL A 60 -7.14 7.62 7.42
N ARG A 61 -6.36 6.57 7.69
CA ARG A 61 -5.02 6.70 8.26
C ARG A 61 -4.06 7.44 7.33
N ASN A 62 -4.07 7.13 6.05
CA ASN A 62 -3.27 7.84 5.06
C ASN A 62 -3.66 9.32 4.94
N LEU A 63 -4.96 9.64 4.99
CA LEU A 63 -5.45 11.02 5.05
C LEU A 63 -4.94 11.72 6.31
N LEU A 64 -5.09 11.10 7.48
CA LEU A 64 -4.64 11.67 8.76
C LEU A 64 -3.12 11.95 8.75
N ILE A 65 -2.29 11.06 8.20
CA ILE A 65 -0.84 11.28 8.07
C ILE A 65 -0.55 12.50 7.19
N ASN A 66 -1.24 12.62 6.06
CA ASN A 66 -1.06 13.75 5.15
C ASN A 66 -1.53 15.07 5.78
N ASP A 67 -2.70 15.05 6.39
CA ASP A 67 -3.34 16.22 6.94
C ASP A 67 -2.69 16.67 8.26
N LEU A 68 -2.13 15.75 9.05
CA LEU A 68 -1.33 16.08 10.23
C LEU A 68 -0.11 16.93 9.84
N LYS A 69 0.59 16.56 8.77
CA LYS A 69 1.66 17.41 8.21
C LYS A 69 1.14 18.78 7.81
N THR A 70 0.00 18.86 7.14
CA THR A 70 -0.64 20.10 6.75
C THR A 70 -0.98 20.96 7.98
N GLN A 71 -1.56 20.31 9.00
CA GLN A 71 -1.91 20.96 10.28
C GLN A 71 -0.67 21.50 11.01
N MET A 72 0.48 20.80 10.95
CA MET A 72 1.76 21.29 11.49
C MET A 72 2.37 22.43 10.67
N GLY A 73 1.95 22.61 9.42
CA GLY A 73 2.59 23.47 8.43
C GLY A 73 2.32 24.97 8.60
N THR A 74 1.56 25.40 9.59
CA THR A 74 1.30 26.82 9.87
C THR A 74 2.27 27.39 10.90
N ASP A 75 2.16 28.67 11.21
CA ASP A 75 3.15 29.43 11.97
C ASP A 75 3.40 28.93 13.41
N ALA A 76 4.58 29.27 13.95
CA ALA A 76 4.97 28.94 15.30
C ALA A 76 3.94 29.44 16.33
N GLY A 77 3.65 28.63 17.35
CA GLY A 77 2.76 28.98 18.44
C GLY A 77 1.25 28.98 18.09
N SER A 78 0.90 28.76 16.81
CA SER A 78 -0.51 28.72 16.36
C SER A 78 -1.17 27.35 16.55
N LYS A 79 -0.41 26.32 16.94
CA LYS A 79 -0.87 24.95 17.07
C LYS A 79 -1.08 24.57 18.53
N ASN A 80 -2.27 24.09 18.80
CA ASN A 80 -2.56 23.42 20.07
C ASN A 80 -2.08 21.97 19.98
N PRO A 81 -1.15 21.51 20.85
CA PRO A 81 -0.70 20.11 20.88
C PRO A 81 -1.89 19.14 20.99
N ALA A 82 -2.92 19.49 21.76
CA ALA A 82 -4.11 18.67 21.90
C ALA A 82 -4.83 18.43 20.57
N THR A 83 -4.86 19.42 19.66
CA THR A 83 -5.43 19.26 18.32
C THR A 83 -4.64 18.24 17.48
N LEU A 84 -3.30 18.30 17.52
CA LEU A 84 -2.45 17.37 16.78
C LEU A 84 -2.57 15.94 17.32
N LEU A 85 -2.64 15.77 18.65
CA LEU A 85 -2.82 14.47 19.29
C LEU A 85 -4.23 13.91 19.04
N SER A 86 -5.25 14.74 19.06
CA SER A 86 -6.63 14.38 18.71
C SER A 86 -6.75 13.97 17.24
N MET A 87 -6.00 14.58 16.32
CA MET A 87 -5.91 14.09 14.93
C MET A 87 -5.27 12.69 14.85
N MET A 88 -4.22 12.40 15.62
CA MET A 88 -3.64 11.06 15.68
C MET A 88 -4.63 10.02 16.23
N ALA A 89 -5.44 10.41 17.19
CA ALA A 89 -6.47 9.57 17.81
C ALA A 89 -7.75 9.45 16.97
N ASN A 90 -7.96 10.35 16.01
CA ASN A 90 -9.20 10.46 15.23
C ASN A 90 -10.46 10.44 16.13
N ASP A 91 -10.41 11.13 17.25
CA ASP A 91 -11.43 11.09 18.31
C ASP A 91 -12.53 12.16 18.19
N ASP A 92 -12.39 13.08 17.24
CA ASP A 92 -13.40 14.10 16.92
C ASP A 92 -14.21 13.70 15.68
N ALA A 93 -15.42 13.19 15.91
CA ALA A 93 -16.34 12.76 14.85
C ALA A 93 -16.74 13.86 13.85
N ASN A 94 -16.57 15.12 14.23
CA ASN A 94 -16.92 16.27 13.40
C ASN A 94 -15.72 16.90 12.70
N ARG A 95 -14.52 16.38 12.89
CA ARG A 95 -13.33 16.93 12.28
C ARG A 95 -13.37 16.82 10.77
N ALA A 96 -13.30 17.97 10.12
CA ALA A 96 -13.24 18.06 8.67
C ALA A 96 -11.93 17.52 8.12
N ILE A 97 -11.98 16.87 6.95
CA ILE A 97 -10.81 16.44 6.19
C ILE A 97 -10.10 17.68 5.63
N LEU A 98 -8.84 17.93 6.03
CA LEU A 98 -8.10 19.09 5.55
C LEU A 98 -7.79 18.98 4.05
N SER A 99 -7.50 17.79 3.56
CA SER A 99 -7.30 17.52 2.13
C SER A 99 -8.53 17.82 1.27
N ALA A 100 -9.73 17.92 1.86
CA ALA A 100 -10.97 18.29 1.19
C ALA A 100 -11.14 19.82 1.03
N SER A 101 -10.33 20.62 1.72
CA SER A 101 -10.48 22.08 1.73
C SER A 101 -10.46 22.68 0.33
N GLY A 102 -11.47 23.47 -0.01
CA GLY A 102 -11.60 24.11 -1.32
C GLY A 102 -11.99 23.17 -2.47
N LYS A 103 -12.43 21.94 -2.17
CA LYS A 103 -12.85 20.94 -3.15
C LYS A 103 -14.26 20.44 -2.89
N SER A 104 -14.94 20.02 -3.95
CA SER A 104 -16.17 19.23 -3.84
C SER A 104 -15.76 17.78 -3.60
N THR A 105 -16.24 17.18 -2.49
CA THR A 105 -15.86 15.82 -2.09
C THR A 105 -17.08 15.03 -1.63
N VAL A 106 -17.03 13.71 -1.76
CA VAL A 106 -18.09 12.82 -1.24
C VAL A 106 -18.05 12.77 0.28
N GLN A 107 -16.85 12.59 0.86
CA GLN A 107 -16.65 12.59 2.30
C GLN A 107 -16.09 13.96 2.74
N THR A 108 -16.61 14.51 3.81
CA THR A 108 -16.19 15.81 4.36
C THR A 108 -15.48 15.69 5.70
N LYS A 109 -15.72 14.60 6.42
CA LYS A 109 -15.15 14.29 7.73
C LYS A 109 -14.41 12.95 7.69
N TYR A 110 -13.41 12.78 8.55
CA TYR A 110 -12.69 11.50 8.62
C TYR A 110 -13.63 10.34 8.98
N HIS A 111 -14.59 10.56 9.88
CA HIS A 111 -15.57 9.56 10.29
C HIS A 111 -16.59 9.19 9.19
N ASP A 112 -16.73 9.96 8.13
CA ASP A 112 -17.50 9.56 6.93
C ASP A 112 -16.82 8.40 6.19
N ILE A 113 -15.51 8.18 6.46
CA ILE A 113 -14.72 7.09 5.88
C ILE A 113 -14.58 5.95 6.89
N SER A 114 -14.01 6.24 8.08
CA SER A 114 -13.75 5.27 9.15
C SER A 114 -13.38 5.95 10.45
N THR A 115 -13.67 5.30 11.58
CA THR A 115 -13.20 5.70 12.91
C THR A 115 -11.77 5.24 13.22
N SER A 116 -11.11 4.58 12.28
CA SER A 116 -9.72 4.11 12.43
C SER A 116 -8.77 5.28 12.71
N HIS A 117 -7.76 5.04 13.52
CA HIS A 117 -6.81 6.06 13.98
C HIS A 117 -5.34 5.59 13.84
N LEU A 118 -4.37 6.49 14.10
CA LEU A 118 -2.95 6.18 13.94
C LEU A 118 -2.38 5.45 15.16
N ASN A 119 -2.88 5.74 16.36
CA ASN A 119 -2.31 5.25 17.61
C ASN A 119 -2.29 3.72 17.70
N ASP A 120 -3.36 3.02 17.29
CA ASP A 120 -3.44 1.56 17.34
C ASP A 120 -2.36 0.88 16.46
N ARG A 121 -1.93 1.53 15.40
CA ARG A 121 -0.90 1.02 14.51
C ARG A 121 0.51 1.34 14.99
N LEU A 122 0.69 2.45 15.67
CA LEU A 122 1.94 2.79 16.33
C LEU A 122 2.16 1.92 17.57
N ASP A 123 1.10 1.65 18.35
CA ASP A 123 1.16 0.72 19.48
C ASP A 123 1.54 -0.71 19.06
N ALA A 124 1.10 -1.12 17.87
CA ALA A 124 1.45 -2.44 17.30
C ALA A 124 2.91 -2.58 16.87
N VAL A 125 3.71 -1.51 16.89
CA VAL A 125 5.14 -1.49 16.57
C VAL A 125 5.97 -0.83 17.67
N SER A 126 5.44 -0.77 18.89
CA SER A 126 6.08 -0.12 20.04
C SER A 126 7.36 -0.81 20.52
N ASP A 127 7.57 -2.05 20.14
CA ASP A 127 8.80 -2.82 20.39
C ASP A 127 9.93 -2.52 19.37
N ILE A 128 9.61 -1.80 18.30
CA ILE A 128 10.59 -1.42 17.27
C ILE A 128 11.21 -0.06 17.62
N ILE A 129 12.47 -0.09 18.00
CA ILE A 129 13.23 1.12 18.32
C ILE A 129 13.78 1.75 17.05
N ILE A 130 13.55 3.05 16.89
CA ILE A 130 14.03 3.82 15.74
C ILE A 130 15.54 4.07 15.89
N PRO A 131 16.37 3.59 14.97
CA PRO A 131 17.83 3.77 15.06
C PRO A 131 18.23 5.25 15.17
N GLY A 132 19.08 5.55 16.14
CA GLY A 132 19.58 6.91 16.40
C GLY A 132 18.64 7.80 17.23
N TYR A 133 17.47 7.28 17.67
CA TYR A 133 16.55 8.00 18.54
C TYR A 133 16.30 7.29 19.87
N ASP A 134 16.69 6.02 20.00
CA ASP A 134 16.56 5.18 21.18
C ASP A 134 15.12 5.13 21.75
N THR A 135 14.13 5.26 20.85
CA THR A 135 12.71 5.26 21.20
C THR A 135 11.85 4.68 20.07
N ASP A 136 10.62 4.30 20.40
CA ASP A 136 9.64 3.86 19.42
C ASP A 136 9.08 5.00 18.55
N ALA A 137 8.40 4.64 17.46
CA ALA A 137 7.87 5.60 16.51
C ALA A 137 6.80 6.51 17.10
N LYS A 138 5.95 6.02 18.02
CA LYS A 138 4.88 6.81 18.64
C LYS A 138 5.47 7.89 19.54
N THR A 139 6.37 7.52 20.41
CA THR A 139 7.06 8.45 21.33
C THR A 139 7.83 9.52 20.55
N LEU A 140 8.54 9.13 19.48
CA LEU A 140 9.25 10.05 18.62
C LEU A 140 8.30 11.05 17.94
N VAL A 141 7.19 10.56 17.36
CA VAL A 141 6.21 11.41 16.68
C VAL A 141 5.54 12.37 17.64
N VAL A 142 5.07 11.89 18.80
CA VAL A 142 4.45 12.74 19.83
C VAL A 142 5.41 13.83 20.30
N GLY A 143 6.68 13.49 20.51
CA GLY A 143 7.73 14.48 20.85
C GLY A 143 7.84 15.57 19.79
N MET A 144 7.90 15.20 18.50
CA MET A 144 7.99 16.17 17.40
C MET A 144 6.72 17.01 17.24
N LEU A 145 5.53 16.45 17.51
CA LEU A 145 4.26 17.21 17.49
C LEU A 145 4.23 18.28 18.59
N ASN A 146 4.61 17.92 19.81
CA ASN A 146 4.69 18.84 20.93
C ASN A 146 5.74 19.95 20.67
N GLU A 147 6.91 19.60 20.14
CA GLU A 147 7.91 20.56 19.74
C GLU A 147 7.40 21.52 18.66
N ALA A 148 6.78 20.99 17.61
CA ALA A 148 6.24 21.81 16.53
C ALA A 148 5.10 22.75 17.01
N ALA A 149 4.31 22.32 17.96
CA ALA A 149 3.29 23.16 18.57
C ALA A 149 3.90 24.35 19.32
N ALA A 150 5.02 24.14 19.99
CA ALA A 150 5.71 25.17 20.77
C ALA A 150 6.58 26.10 19.90
N THR A 151 7.30 25.55 18.91
CA THR A 151 8.38 26.28 18.20
C THR A 151 8.14 26.42 16.69
N GLY A 152 7.09 25.83 16.16
CA GLY A 152 6.80 25.79 14.73
C GLY A 152 7.35 24.55 14.01
N LYS A 153 6.98 24.40 12.75
CA LYS A 153 7.32 23.21 11.91
C LYS A 153 8.80 23.05 11.59
N THR A 154 9.61 24.09 11.79
CA THR A 154 11.03 24.10 11.39
C THR A 154 11.89 24.50 12.57
N ARG A 155 12.81 23.66 12.96
CA ARG A 155 13.85 23.97 13.96
C ARG A 155 14.78 25.08 13.47
N ALA A 156 15.44 25.78 14.39
CA ALA A 156 16.48 26.77 14.05
C ALA A 156 17.62 26.16 13.19
N SER A 157 17.87 24.87 13.33
CA SER A 157 18.81 24.11 12.49
C SER A 157 18.34 23.86 11.05
N GLY A 158 17.13 24.29 10.68
CA GLY A 158 16.53 24.03 9.37
C GLY A 158 15.79 22.68 9.25
N ILE A 159 15.80 21.85 10.30
CA ILE A 159 15.11 20.55 10.29
C ILE A 159 13.59 20.77 10.27
N ARG A 160 12.91 20.12 9.33
CA ARG A 160 11.47 20.18 9.11
C ARG A 160 10.75 19.09 9.90
N LEU A 161 10.20 19.43 11.06
CA LEU A 161 9.45 18.51 11.93
C LEU A 161 8.21 17.92 11.24
N ASP A 162 7.50 18.73 10.46
CA ASP A 162 6.34 18.29 9.68
C ASP A 162 6.68 17.18 8.66
N GLN A 163 7.85 17.30 8.02
CA GLN A 163 8.35 16.26 7.11
C GLN A 163 8.81 15.02 7.87
N MET A 164 9.49 15.18 8.99
CA MET A 164 9.94 14.05 9.81
C MET A 164 8.75 13.25 10.33
N VAL A 165 7.75 13.90 10.92
CA VAL A 165 6.51 13.23 11.38
C VAL A 165 5.85 12.46 10.25
N GLN A 166 5.62 13.08 9.10
CA GLN A 166 5.00 12.41 7.96
C GLN A 166 5.81 11.18 7.49
N LYS A 167 7.15 11.30 7.37
CA LYS A 167 7.98 10.19 6.89
C LYS A 167 8.09 9.06 7.91
N THR A 168 8.17 9.39 9.20
CA THR A 168 8.15 8.39 10.28
C THR A 168 6.82 7.61 10.26
N LEU A 169 5.68 8.31 10.14
CA LEU A 169 4.37 7.67 10.07
C LEU A 169 4.20 6.83 8.79
N TRP A 170 4.70 7.28 7.64
CA TRP A 170 4.67 6.46 6.42
C TRP A 170 5.52 5.19 6.54
N GLY A 171 6.67 5.26 7.23
CA GLY A 171 7.48 4.08 7.52
C GLY A 171 6.82 3.13 8.52
N ALA A 172 6.49 3.64 9.70
CA ALA A 172 6.00 2.84 10.83
C ALA A 172 4.57 2.33 10.63
N ILE A 173 3.73 3.04 9.89
CA ILE A 173 2.34 2.63 9.63
C ILE A 173 2.19 2.11 8.21
N SER A 174 2.23 3.00 7.20
CA SER A 174 1.80 2.59 5.85
C SER A 174 2.70 1.50 5.26
N TYR A 175 4.02 1.67 5.33
CA TYR A 175 4.96 0.69 4.77
C TYR A 175 4.99 -0.61 5.58
N TRP A 176 5.20 -0.50 6.90
CA TRP A 176 5.34 -1.67 7.76
C TRP A 176 4.06 -2.52 7.78
N GLN A 177 2.89 -1.87 7.88
CA GLN A 177 1.61 -2.59 7.87
C GLN A 177 1.37 -3.26 6.50
N ALA A 178 1.56 -2.54 5.39
CA ALA A 178 1.35 -3.10 4.05
C ALA A 178 2.23 -4.34 3.81
N THR A 179 3.53 -4.22 4.05
CA THR A 179 4.52 -5.24 3.66
C THR A 179 4.72 -6.31 4.74
N THR A 180 5.10 -5.89 5.95
CA THR A 180 5.50 -6.84 7.00
C THR A 180 4.29 -7.50 7.63
N LYS A 181 3.25 -6.73 7.95
CA LYS A 181 2.09 -7.28 8.64
C LYS A 181 1.14 -8.00 7.69
N TYR A 182 0.62 -7.32 6.68
CA TYR A 182 -0.44 -7.89 5.84
C TYR A 182 0.10 -8.85 4.78
N MET A 183 1.03 -8.44 3.95
CA MET A 183 1.65 -9.35 2.99
C MET A 183 2.37 -10.53 3.67
N GLY A 184 3.03 -10.29 4.82
CA GLY A 184 3.69 -11.34 5.58
C GLY A 184 2.74 -12.41 6.16
N LYS A 185 1.45 -12.13 6.26
CA LYS A 185 0.44 -13.08 6.74
C LYS A 185 -0.21 -13.91 5.64
N LEU A 186 -0.23 -13.41 4.41
CA LEU A 186 -0.93 -14.06 3.29
C LEU A 186 -0.63 -15.56 3.16
N PRO A 187 0.63 -16.03 3.26
CA PRO A 187 0.92 -17.46 3.07
C PRO A 187 0.27 -18.39 4.10
N ASN A 188 -0.21 -17.85 5.22
CA ASN A 188 -0.75 -18.63 6.34
C ASN A 188 -2.25 -18.44 6.53
N GLU A 189 -2.91 -17.67 5.66
CA GLU A 189 -4.34 -17.38 5.80
C GLU A 189 -5.18 -18.24 4.84
N ASP A 190 -6.35 -18.63 5.32
CA ASP A 190 -7.32 -19.36 4.51
C ASP A 190 -7.99 -18.43 3.49
N ASN A 191 -7.96 -18.84 2.22
CA ASN A 191 -8.63 -18.14 1.12
C ASN A 191 -9.90 -18.87 0.65
N THR A 192 -10.47 -19.78 1.42
CA THR A 192 -11.65 -20.58 1.02
C THR A 192 -12.93 -20.20 1.76
N VAL A 193 -12.80 -19.67 2.98
CA VAL A 193 -13.94 -19.38 3.85
C VAL A 193 -14.08 -17.88 4.09
N ALA A 194 -15.30 -17.36 3.92
CA ALA A 194 -15.58 -15.96 4.23
C ALA A 194 -15.42 -15.67 5.74
N VAL A 195 -14.93 -14.49 6.06
CA VAL A 195 -14.97 -13.98 7.44
C VAL A 195 -16.42 -13.81 7.88
N ALA A 196 -16.74 -14.23 9.11
CA ALA A 196 -18.11 -14.20 9.62
C ALA A 196 -18.76 -12.82 9.45
N GLY A 197 -19.90 -12.78 8.74
CA GLY A 197 -20.64 -11.55 8.43
C GLY A 197 -19.97 -10.65 7.40
N LYS A 198 -19.02 -11.17 6.63
CA LYS A 198 -18.33 -10.48 5.53
C LYS A 198 -18.45 -11.29 4.24
N ASN A 199 -18.21 -10.63 3.13
CA ASN A 199 -18.23 -11.19 1.79
C ASN A 199 -16.83 -11.38 1.19
N TYR A 200 -15.80 -11.46 2.04
CA TYR A 200 -14.40 -11.68 1.68
C TYR A 200 -13.76 -12.68 2.63
N THR A 201 -12.70 -13.33 2.19
CA THR A 201 -11.83 -14.15 3.02
C THR A 201 -10.83 -13.30 3.80
N LYS A 202 -10.19 -13.89 4.80
CA LYS A 202 -9.16 -13.19 5.56
C LYS A 202 -7.93 -12.85 4.71
N MET A 203 -7.57 -13.70 3.76
CA MET A 203 -6.48 -13.46 2.80
C MET A 203 -6.82 -12.30 1.87
N GLU A 204 -8.01 -12.28 1.25
CA GLU A 204 -8.48 -11.16 0.43
C GLU A 204 -8.45 -9.85 1.21
N HIS A 205 -8.96 -9.85 2.44
CA HIS A 205 -8.96 -8.65 3.27
C HIS A 205 -7.55 -8.13 3.59
N TYR A 206 -6.58 -9.00 3.87
CA TYR A 206 -5.20 -8.57 4.08
C TYR A 206 -4.55 -8.02 2.82
N TRP A 207 -4.90 -8.56 1.65
CA TRP A 207 -4.49 -8.01 0.38
C TRP A 207 -5.03 -6.59 0.17
N ASP A 208 -6.31 -6.40 0.40
CA ASP A 208 -6.98 -5.09 0.36
C ASP A 208 -6.34 -4.09 1.32
N GLU A 209 -6.07 -4.51 2.57
CA GLU A 209 -5.45 -3.64 3.56
C GLU A 209 -4.03 -3.22 3.16
N SER A 210 -3.27 -4.11 2.52
CA SER A 210 -1.96 -3.79 1.96
C SER A 210 -2.09 -2.75 0.83
N PHE A 211 -3.01 -2.97 -0.11
CA PHE A 211 -3.32 -2.01 -1.18
C PHE A 211 -3.75 -0.65 -0.61
N GLY A 212 -4.64 -0.64 0.37
CA GLY A 212 -5.11 0.59 1.02
C GLY A 212 -3.96 1.41 1.62
N TYR A 213 -2.92 0.77 2.16
CA TYR A 213 -1.73 1.47 2.65
C TYR A 213 -0.77 1.91 1.53
N PHE A 214 -0.76 1.27 0.37
CA PHE A 214 -0.09 1.82 -0.80
C PHE A 214 -0.69 3.18 -1.16
N GLY A 215 -1.99 3.34 -1.02
CA GLY A 215 -2.70 4.61 -1.09
C GLY A 215 -2.97 5.07 -2.52
N ALA A 216 -3.29 4.13 -3.42
CA ALA A 216 -3.67 4.40 -4.80
C ALA A 216 -5.19 4.49 -4.97
N ALA A 217 -5.64 5.26 -5.96
CA ALA A 217 -7.00 5.23 -6.46
C ALA A 217 -7.32 3.86 -7.11
N LEU A 218 -8.61 3.51 -7.21
CA LEU A 218 -9.02 2.24 -7.80
C LEU A 218 -8.60 2.09 -9.26
N ASP A 219 -8.59 3.17 -10.01
CA ASP A 219 -8.24 3.27 -11.43
C ASP A 219 -6.87 3.91 -11.66
N TYR A 220 -5.95 3.72 -10.73
CA TYR A 220 -4.65 4.37 -10.65
C TYR A 220 -3.85 4.37 -11.97
N ASN A 221 -3.87 3.26 -12.73
CA ASN A 221 -3.17 3.19 -14.02
C ASN A 221 -3.96 3.78 -15.20
N THR A 222 -5.28 3.80 -15.12
CA THR A 222 -6.14 4.17 -16.26
C THR A 222 -6.79 5.54 -16.13
N GLY A 223 -7.14 5.95 -14.90
CA GLY A 223 -7.79 7.24 -14.63
C GLY A 223 -6.80 8.40 -14.43
N TYR A 224 -5.49 8.13 -14.36
CA TYR A 224 -4.48 9.14 -14.01
C TYR A 224 -3.23 9.07 -14.87
N THR A 225 -2.60 10.24 -15.06
CA THR A 225 -1.21 10.36 -15.50
C THR A 225 -0.29 10.47 -14.28
N ASP A 226 1.03 10.30 -14.42
CA ASP A 226 1.97 10.49 -13.30
C ASP A 226 1.91 11.91 -12.73
N ALA A 227 1.68 12.89 -13.56
CA ALA A 227 1.50 14.28 -13.14
C ALA A 227 0.27 14.44 -12.25
N THR A 228 -0.84 13.77 -12.55
CA THR A 228 -2.07 13.81 -11.75
C THR A 228 -1.99 12.90 -10.53
N ARG A 229 -1.40 11.70 -10.63
CA ARG A 229 -1.17 10.78 -9.50
C ARG A 229 -0.41 11.44 -8.36
N LYS A 230 0.65 12.20 -8.67
CA LYS A 230 1.45 12.91 -7.65
C LYS A 230 0.72 14.05 -6.96
N SER A 231 -0.39 14.51 -7.52
CA SER A 231 -1.14 15.67 -7.02
C SER A 231 -2.09 15.32 -5.85
N GLY A 232 -2.26 14.04 -5.54
CA GLY A 232 -3.16 13.58 -4.48
C GLY A 232 -4.64 13.77 -4.84
N PRO A 233 -5.48 14.36 -3.95
CA PRO A 233 -6.93 14.40 -4.11
C PRO A 233 -7.40 15.52 -5.04
N ASN A 234 -6.74 15.75 -6.15
CA ASN A 234 -7.06 16.85 -7.05
C ASN A 234 -7.75 16.40 -8.34
N VAL A 235 -7.98 15.11 -8.50
CA VAL A 235 -8.51 14.51 -9.73
C VAL A 235 -9.81 13.79 -9.43
N ASP A 236 -10.89 14.29 -10.01
CA ASP A 236 -12.17 13.62 -10.19
C ASP A 236 -12.05 12.78 -11.46
N SER A 237 -11.73 11.50 -11.32
CA SER A 237 -11.43 10.62 -12.45
C SER A 237 -12.68 10.14 -13.19
N ASN A 238 -13.81 10.09 -12.51
CA ASN A 238 -15.10 9.66 -13.06
C ASN A 238 -15.95 10.85 -13.59
N SER A 239 -15.49 12.10 -13.35
CA SER A 239 -16.13 13.35 -13.79
C SER A 239 -17.55 13.55 -13.25
N ASP A 240 -17.83 13.08 -12.02
CA ASP A 240 -19.13 13.29 -11.36
C ASP A 240 -19.21 14.63 -10.59
N GLY A 241 -18.15 15.43 -10.62
CA GLY A 241 -18.05 16.74 -9.96
C GLY A 241 -17.63 16.67 -8.49
N LYS A 242 -17.26 15.49 -7.99
CA LYS A 242 -16.79 15.28 -6.62
C LYS A 242 -15.59 14.33 -6.59
N ILE A 243 -14.76 14.46 -5.58
CA ILE A 243 -13.67 13.52 -5.30
C ILE A 243 -14.13 12.54 -4.21
N ASP A 244 -14.14 11.25 -4.52
CA ASP A 244 -14.38 10.18 -3.55
C ASP A 244 -13.05 9.69 -2.97
N PHE A 245 -12.74 10.04 -1.71
CA PHE A 245 -11.50 9.62 -1.06
C PHE A 245 -11.31 8.11 -0.97
N LYS A 246 -12.38 7.32 -1.07
CA LYS A 246 -12.30 5.85 -1.05
C LYS A 246 -11.90 5.26 -2.39
N LYS A 247 -12.03 6.01 -3.49
CA LYS A 247 -11.87 5.52 -4.86
C LYS A 247 -10.86 6.31 -5.68
N GLU A 248 -10.80 7.63 -5.48
CA GLU A 248 -10.14 8.60 -6.36
C GLU A 248 -8.95 9.32 -5.72
N PHE A 249 -8.50 8.84 -4.57
CA PHE A 249 -7.46 9.49 -3.79
C PHE A 249 -6.11 8.79 -3.91
N ASN A 250 -5.10 9.53 -4.35
CA ASN A 250 -3.71 9.08 -4.36
C ASN A 250 -2.93 9.75 -3.23
N VAL A 251 -2.26 8.98 -2.39
CA VAL A 251 -1.54 9.47 -1.20
C VAL A 251 -0.30 8.61 -0.91
N GLY A 252 0.58 9.07 -0.06
CA GLY A 252 1.65 8.27 0.50
C GLY A 252 2.57 7.65 -0.55
N TRP A 253 2.61 6.34 -0.59
CA TRP A 253 3.51 5.58 -1.47
C TRP A 253 3.07 5.63 -2.92
N ALA A 254 1.77 5.69 -3.22
CA ALA A 254 1.28 5.87 -4.59
C ALA A 254 1.73 7.20 -5.20
N VAL A 255 1.63 8.30 -4.43
CA VAL A 255 2.17 9.62 -4.84
C VAL A 255 3.70 9.58 -4.98
N THR A 256 4.39 8.82 -4.14
CA THR A 256 5.85 8.69 -4.18
C THR A 256 6.30 7.92 -5.42
N ALA A 257 5.62 6.84 -5.80
CA ALA A 257 5.87 6.09 -7.03
C ALA A 257 5.78 7.01 -8.25
N ALA A 258 4.67 7.74 -8.40
CA ALA A 258 4.50 8.69 -9.51
C ALA A 258 5.57 9.80 -9.55
N LYS A 259 6.07 10.24 -8.39
CA LYS A 259 7.19 11.18 -8.35
C LYS A 259 8.51 10.57 -8.81
N ARG A 260 8.70 9.26 -8.64
CA ARG A 260 9.90 8.56 -9.12
C ARG A 260 9.85 8.36 -10.61
N ASP A 261 8.69 8.03 -11.18
CA ASP A 261 8.51 7.90 -12.63
C ASP A 261 8.74 9.23 -13.36
N LEU A 262 8.44 10.36 -12.73
CA LEU A 262 8.70 11.70 -13.24
C LEU A 262 10.13 12.24 -12.98
N CYS A 263 10.97 11.45 -12.32
CA CYS A 263 12.32 11.85 -11.93
C CYS A 263 13.35 11.38 -12.97
N SER A 264 13.83 12.26 -13.80
CA SER A 264 14.84 11.93 -14.84
C SER A 264 16.12 11.29 -14.31
N ALA A 265 16.46 11.53 -13.05
CA ALA A 265 17.62 10.93 -12.38
C ALA A 265 17.33 9.59 -11.68
N CYS A 266 16.07 9.12 -11.69
CA CYS A 266 15.65 7.91 -10.97
C CYS A 266 15.70 6.63 -11.82
N GLY A 267 16.13 6.73 -13.09
CA GLY A 267 16.12 5.63 -14.07
C GLY A 267 14.77 5.52 -14.81
N ASP A 268 14.69 4.55 -15.72
CA ASP A 268 13.53 4.35 -16.61
C ASP A 268 12.54 3.30 -16.06
N TYR A 269 12.56 3.02 -14.76
CA TYR A 269 11.68 2.03 -14.16
C TYR A 269 10.31 2.65 -13.86
N ASP A 270 9.25 2.02 -14.39
CA ASP A 270 7.86 2.41 -14.19
C ASP A 270 7.33 1.83 -12.86
N TYR A 271 7.50 2.58 -11.78
CA TYR A 271 7.08 2.19 -10.44
C TYR A 271 5.56 2.13 -10.28
N THR A 272 4.85 3.11 -10.86
CA THR A 272 3.39 3.19 -10.74
C THR A 272 2.74 1.97 -11.37
N LYS A 273 3.08 1.67 -12.61
CA LYS A 273 2.55 0.52 -13.33
C LYS A 273 2.94 -0.80 -12.67
N THR A 274 4.21 -0.97 -12.33
CA THR A 274 4.71 -2.23 -11.76
C THR A 274 4.03 -2.59 -10.44
N ILE A 275 3.91 -1.62 -9.54
CA ILE A 275 3.30 -1.86 -8.22
C ILE A 275 1.80 -2.11 -8.37
N PHE A 276 1.10 -1.29 -9.16
CA PHE A 276 -0.34 -1.42 -9.31
C PHE A 276 -0.73 -2.71 -10.04
N ASP A 277 0.00 -3.07 -11.11
CA ASP A 277 -0.22 -4.35 -11.82
C ASP A 277 0.02 -5.55 -10.90
N ALA A 278 0.99 -5.47 -9.98
CA ALA A 278 1.20 -6.52 -9.00
C ALA A 278 -0.01 -6.67 -8.06
N TYR A 279 -0.59 -5.55 -7.59
CA TYR A 279 -1.81 -5.57 -6.79
C TYR A 279 -3.03 -6.11 -7.55
N LEU A 280 -3.14 -5.83 -8.86
CA LEU A 280 -4.23 -6.34 -9.68
C LEU A 280 -4.13 -7.85 -9.94
N LYS A 281 -2.92 -8.41 -9.93
CA LYS A 281 -2.67 -9.84 -10.19
C LYS A 281 -2.81 -10.73 -8.95
N GLY A 282 -2.54 -10.20 -7.78
CA GLY A 282 -2.61 -10.93 -6.52
C GLY A 282 -4.02 -11.07 -5.99
#